data_b4173250fee3b59d660528e22f8de859
#
_entry.id   b4173250fee3b59d660528e22f8de859
#
_cell.length_a   1.000
_cell.length_b   1.000
_cell.length_c   1.000
_cell.angle_alpha   90.00
_cell.angle_beta   90.00
_cell.angle_gamma   90.00
#
_symmetry.space_group_name_H-M   'P 1'
#
loop_
_entity.id
_entity.type
_entity.pdbx_description
1 polymer ?
#
loop_
_entity_poly.entity_id
_entity_poly.type
_entity_poly.pdbx_seq_one_letter_code
_entity_poly.pdbx_strand_id
1 'polypeptide(L)'
;MHERVYEVAGDSHNAAGVDLDSCNTWGTGFDALCGVWRDPDFDARQPSFYYARVIENPTCRWSQKLCIANHIRCNGQAPVPDGFEPCCAENHVRTLQERAWSSPIWYTPNL
;
A
#
# COMPACT_ATOMS: atom_id res chain seq x y z
N MET A 1 -5.98 -8.40 23.54
CA MET A 1 -5.98 -7.17 22.71
C MET A 1 -6.71 -7.49 21.41
N HIS A 2 -7.67 -6.66 21.01
CA HIS A 2 -8.38 -6.80 19.76
C HIS A 2 -8.11 -5.57 18.90
N GLU A 3 -7.60 -5.78 17.69
CA GLU A 3 -7.46 -4.72 16.69
C GLU A 3 -8.68 -4.73 15.78
N ARG A 4 -9.22 -3.55 15.51
CA ARG A 4 -10.27 -3.33 14.53
C ARG A 4 -9.81 -2.28 13.53
N VAL A 5 -10.13 -2.47 12.27
CA VAL A 5 -9.76 -1.57 11.19
C VAL A 5 -11.01 -0.98 10.58
N TYR A 6 -11.07 0.34 10.49
CA TYR A 6 -12.18 1.09 9.91
C TYR A 6 -11.67 1.98 8.79
N GLU A 7 -12.37 2.01 7.68
CA GLU A 7 -12.10 2.95 6.61
C GLU A 7 -12.73 4.30 6.96
N VAL A 8 -11.91 5.33 7.11
CA VAL A 8 -12.36 6.62 7.64
C VAL A 8 -12.31 7.74 6.62
N ALA A 9 -11.54 7.60 5.56
CA ALA A 9 -11.42 8.58 4.49
C ALA A 9 -10.81 7.93 3.24
N GLY A 10 -11.02 8.58 2.10
CA GLY A 10 -10.51 8.09 0.82
C GLY A 10 -11.44 7.09 0.14
N ASP A 11 -10.89 6.36 -0.82
CA ASP A 11 -11.61 5.36 -1.60
C ASP A 11 -10.70 4.17 -1.87
N SER A 12 -10.93 3.06 -1.17
CA SER A 12 -10.19 1.81 -1.35
C SER A 12 -10.62 1.02 -2.60
N HIS A 13 -11.70 1.43 -3.27
CA HIS A 13 -12.26 0.78 -4.45
C HIS A 13 -12.08 1.61 -5.72
N ASN A 14 -11.06 2.45 -5.79
CA ASN A 14 -10.83 3.40 -6.87
C ASN A 14 -10.31 2.78 -8.18
N ALA A 15 -10.15 1.48 -8.25
CA ALA A 15 -9.63 0.75 -9.40
C ALA A 15 -8.26 1.25 -9.91
N ALA A 16 -7.49 1.90 -9.05
CA ALA A 16 -6.14 2.35 -9.38
C ALA A 16 -5.19 1.18 -9.62
N GLY A 17 -4.24 1.37 -10.50
CA GLY A 17 -3.26 0.35 -10.81
C GLY A 17 -2.03 0.91 -11.49
N VAL A 18 -1.17 0.01 -11.93
CA VAL A 18 0.10 0.33 -12.59
C VAL A 18 0.37 -0.64 -13.73
N ASP A 19 0.83 -0.12 -14.84
CA ASP A 19 1.31 -0.93 -15.96
C ASP A 19 2.67 -1.52 -15.63
N LEU A 20 2.80 -2.84 -15.70
CA LEU A 20 4.02 -3.53 -15.34
C LEU A 20 5.13 -3.44 -16.40
N ASP A 21 4.81 -3.03 -17.62
CA ASP A 21 5.78 -2.86 -18.70
C ASP A 21 6.36 -1.45 -18.78
N SER A 22 5.62 -0.46 -18.31
CA SER A 22 6.02 0.96 -18.34
C SER A 22 6.15 1.59 -16.96
N CYS A 23 5.56 0.99 -15.93
CA CYS A 23 5.34 1.57 -14.60
C CYS A 23 4.49 2.85 -14.61
N ASN A 24 3.76 3.11 -15.67
CA ASN A 24 2.76 4.18 -15.68
C ASN A 24 1.59 3.81 -14.77
N THR A 25 1.15 4.75 -13.98
CA THR A 25 0.02 4.58 -13.07
C THR A 25 -1.27 5.12 -13.68
N TRP A 26 -2.39 4.54 -13.28
CA TRP A 26 -3.72 5.05 -13.61
C TRP A 26 -4.62 5.04 -12.37
N GLY A 27 -5.75 5.69 -12.50
CA GLY A 27 -6.72 5.84 -11.42
C GLY A 27 -6.60 7.19 -10.73
N THR A 28 -7.54 7.43 -9.84
CA THR A 28 -7.63 8.66 -9.04
C THR A 28 -7.22 8.38 -7.61
N GLY A 29 -6.71 9.40 -6.96
CA GLY A 29 -6.35 9.38 -5.55
C GLY A 29 -6.56 10.75 -4.94
N PHE A 30 -6.10 10.92 -3.72
CA PHE A 30 -6.24 12.16 -2.97
C PHE A 30 -4.86 12.63 -2.53
N ASP A 31 -4.55 13.90 -2.79
CA ASP A 31 -3.30 14.52 -2.32
C ASP A 31 -3.31 14.74 -0.81
N ALA A 32 -4.51 14.89 -0.25
CA ALA A 32 -4.73 15.03 1.18
C ALA A 32 -6.09 14.43 1.55
N LEU A 33 -6.15 13.87 2.75
CA LEU A 33 -7.37 13.33 3.32
C LEU A 33 -7.66 14.01 4.65
N CYS A 34 -8.92 14.35 4.87
CA CYS A 34 -9.40 14.90 6.12
C CYS A 34 -10.75 14.28 6.44
N GLY A 35 -10.93 13.86 7.68
CA GLY A 35 -12.17 13.26 8.12
C GLY A 35 -12.32 13.31 9.63
N VAL A 36 -13.56 13.19 10.07
CA VAL A 36 -13.92 13.00 11.47
C VAL A 36 -14.59 11.66 11.59
N TRP A 37 -14.05 10.84 12.47
CA TRP A 37 -14.58 9.51 12.72
C TRP A 37 -14.84 9.31 14.21
N ARG A 38 -15.91 8.60 14.53
CA ARG A 38 -16.26 8.22 15.90
C ARG A 38 -16.27 6.71 15.98
N ASP A 39 -15.61 6.18 16.99
CA ASP A 39 -15.60 4.74 17.23
C ASP A 39 -17.01 4.25 17.64
N PRO A 40 -17.65 3.41 16.81
CA PRO A 40 -18.97 2.87 17.15
C PRO A 40 -18.92 1.86 18.29
N ASP A 41 -17.73 1.32 18.60
CA ASP A 41 -17.51 0.30 19.61
C ASP A 41 -16.83 0.85 20.88
N PHE A 42 -16.76 2.17 21.01
CA PHE A 42 -16.09 2.81 22.12
C PHE A 42 -16.74 2.46 23.47
N ASP A 43 -15.94 1.94 24.39
CA ASP A 43 -16.33 1.73 25.80
C ASP A 43 -15.44 2.59 26.71
N ALA A 44 -16.06 3.58 27.35
CA ALA A 44 -15.35 4.51 28.24
C ALA A 44 -14.72 3.85 29.49
N ARG A 45 -15.04 2.60 29.77
CA ARG A 45 -14.48 1.82 30.90
C ARG A 45 -13.22 1.05 30.50
N GLN A 46 -12.90 0.97 29.23
CA GLN A 46 -11.78 0.20 28.71
C GLN A 46 -10.67 1.12 28.17
N PRO A 47 -9.40 0.86 28.52
CA PRO A 47 -8.31 1.55 27.86
C PRO A 47 -8.25 1.15 26.38
N SER A 48 -7.97 2.11 25.55
CA SER A 48 -7.82 1.90 24.11
C SER A 48 -6.77 2.82 23.51
N PHE A 49 -6.32 2.49 22.32
CA PHE A 49 -5.46 3.38 21.55
C PHE A 49 -5.88 3.36 20.10
N TYR A 50 -5.65 4.46 19.43
CA TYR A 50 -6.03 4.68 18.05
C TYR A 50 -4.82 5.17 17.26
N TYR A 51 -4.66 4.68 16.05
CA TYR A 51 -3.68 5.20 15.11
C TYR A 51 -4.26 5.16 13.70
N ALA A 52 -3.82 6.06 12.85
CA ALA A 52 -4.20 6.08 11.46
C ALA A 52 -3.14 5.39 10.61
N ARG A 53 -3.59 4.67 9.61
CA ARG A 53 -2.75 4.08 8.58
C ARG A 53 -3.22 4.60 7.22
N VAL A 54 -2.30 5.18 6.46
CA VAL A 54 -2.55 5.64 5.09
C VAL A 54 -1.97 4.62 4.13
N ILE A 55 -2.71 4.28 3.09
CA ILE A 55 -2.28 3.37 2.03
C ILE A 55 -2.34 4.13 0.71
N GLU A 56 -1.23 4.18 -0.01
CA GLU A 56 -1.17 4.76 -1.35
C GLU A 56 -1.73 3.82 -2.42
N ASN A 57 -2.04 4.38 -3.57
CA ASN A 57 -2.33 3.60 -4.75
C ASN A 57 -1.11 2.77 -5.19
N PRO A 58 -1.32 1.65 -5.91
CA PRO A 58 -0.23 0.79 -6.35
C PRO A 58 0.77 1.52 -7.25
N THR A 59 2.05 1.24 -7.04
CA THR A 59 3.17 1.67 -7.88
C THR A 59 4.12 0.50 -8.14
N CYS A 60 4.99 0.62 -9.13
CA CYS A 60 6.05 -0.36 -9.32
C CYS A 60 7.06 -0.30 -8.16
N ARG A 61 7.49 -1.45 -7.71
CA ARG A 61 8.68 -1.54 -6.86
C ARG A 61 9.94 -1.12 -7.62
N TRP A 62 10.94 -0.69 -6.87
CA TRP A 62 12.25 -0.33 -7.45
C TRP A 62 12.85 -1.47 -8.30
N SER A 63 12.68 -2.73 -7.86
CA SER A 63 13.16 -3.91 -8.59
C SER A 63 12.51 -4.05 -9.96
N GLN A 64 11.20 -3.78 -10.08
CA GLN A 64 10.52 -3.79 -11.36
C GLN A 64 10.97 -2.65 -12.27
N LYS A 65 11.18 -1.46 -11.72
CA LYS A 65 11.74 -0.31 -12.46
C LYS A 65 13.13 -0.64 -13.01
N LEU A 66 13.97 -1.32 -12.22
CA LEU A 66 15.30 -1.76 -12.65
C LEU A 66 15.21 -2.76 -13.81
N CYS A 67 14.30 -3.73 -13.71
CA CYS A 67 14.08 -4.71 -14.78
C CYS A 67 13.66 -4.04 -16.09
N ILE A 68 12.73 -3.08 -16.04
CA ILE A 68 12.28 -2.34 -17.20
C ILE A 68 13.41 -1.48 -17.80
N ALA A 69 14.17 -0.79 -16.96
CA ALA A 69 15.30 0.05 -17.41
C ALA A 69 16.39 -0.75 -18.12
N ASN A 70 16.51 -2.04 -17.83
CA ASN A 70 17.44 -2.95 -18.50
C ASN A 70 16.79 -3.77 -19.60
N HIS A 71 15.58 -3.40 -20.03
CA HIS A 71 14.85 -4.04 -21.11
C HIS A 71 14.62 -5.55 -20.93
N ILE A 72 14.46 -6.00 -19.68
CA ILE A 72 14.22 -7.41 -19.39
C ILE A 72 12.77 -7.77 -19.80
N ARG A 73 12.65 -8.78 -20.62
CA ARG A 73 11.38 -9.35 -21.05
C ARG A 73 11.27 -10.80 -20.59
N CYS A 74 10.14 -11.14 -19.98
CA CYS A 74 9.89 -12.49 -19.44
C CYS A 74 8.92 -13.29 -20.31
N ASN A 75 8.91 -13.02 -21.60
CA ASN A 75 8.01 -13.66 -22.60
C ASN A 75 8.64 -14.83 -23.36
N GLY A 76 9.88 -15.21 -23.03
CA GLY A 76 10.61 -16.28 -23.71
C GLY A 76 11.16 -15.92 -25.09
N GLN A 77 10.98 -14.69 -25.59
CA GLN A 77 11.45 -14.26 -26.91
C GLN A 77 12.93 -13.90 -26.94
N ALA A 78 13.52 -13.59 -25.79
CA ALA A 78 14.95 -13.30 -25.63
C ALA A 78 15.47 -13.92 -24.34
N PRO A 79 16.75 -14.35 -24.31
CA PRO A 79 17.35 -14.84 -23.09
C PRO A 79 17.45 -13.72 -22.04
N VAL A 80 17.24 -14.08 -20.79
CA VAL A 80 17.41 -13.15 -19.67
C VAL A 80 18.92 -13.04 -19.39
N PRO A 81 19.49 -11.81 -19.36
CA PRO A 81 20.91 -11.63 -19.04
C PRO A 81 21.27 -12.14 -17.64
N ASP A 82 22.51 -12.58 -17.47
CA ASP A 82 23.03 -13.02 -16.19
C ASP A 82 22.88 -11.90 -15.12
N GLY A 83 22.38 -12.28 -13.95
CA GLY A 83 22.12 -11.37 -12.84
C GLY A 83 20.71 -10.77 -12.84
N PHE A 84 19.93 -10.94 -13.92
CA PHE A 84 18.55 -10.45 -14.04
C PHE A 84 17.49 -11.56 -13.97
N GLU A 85 17.89 -12.78 -13.65
CA GLU A 85 16.97 -13.92 -13.50
C GLU A 85 15.83 -13.63 -12.50
N PRO A 86 16.05 -12.90 -11.40
CA PRO A 86 14.98 -12.55 -10.46
C PRO A 86 13.84 -11.74 -11.09
N CYS A 87 14.09 -11.01 -12.17
CA CYS A 87 13.04 -10.27 -12.89
C CYS A 87 11.92 -11.17 -13.40
N CYS A 88 12.24 -12.40 -13.77
CA CYS A 88 11.31 -13.38 -14.32
C CYS A 88 10.94 -14.50 -13.36
N ALA A 89 11.36 -14.40 -12.10
CA ALA A 89 10.99 -15.35 -11.07
C ALA A 89 9.51 -15.18 -10.68
N GLU A 90 8.83 -16.31 -10.41
CA GLU A 90 7.43 -16.31 -10.02
C GLU A 90 7.18 -15.56 -8.70
N ASN A 91 8.16 -15.56 -7.80
CA ASN A 91 8.08 -14.86 -6.51
C ASN A 91 8.51 -13.40 -6.58
N HIS A 92 8.77 -12.85 -7.76
CA HIS A 92 9.09 -11.42 -7.90
C HIS A 92 7.86 -10.57 -7.68
N VAL A 93 7.82 -9.85 -6.56
CA VAL A 93 6.78 -8.87 -6.23
C VAL A 93 7.07 -7.57 -6.98
N ARG A 94 6.26 -7.26 -7.98
CA ARG A 94 6.50 -6.16 -8.94
C ARG A 94 5.92 -4.84 -8.51
N THR A 95 4.88 -4.87 -7.67
CA THR A 95 4.15 -3.68 -7.22
C THR A 95 4.18 -3.56 -5.72
N LEU A 96 3.93 -2.37 -5.21
CA LEU A 96 3.67 -2.12 -3.81
C LEU A 96 2.66 -0.99 -3.63
N GLN A 97 2.07 -0.97 -2.46
CA GLN A 97 1.32 0.17 -1.94
C GLN A 97 2.07 0.68 -0.72
N GLU A 98 2.62 1.88 -0.83
CA GLU A 98 3.31 2.51 0.29
C GLU A 98 2.34 2.78 1.43
N ARG A 99 2.85 2.74 2.64
CA ARG A 99 2.05 2.91 3.85
C ARG A 99 2.72 3.87 4.81
N ALA A 100 1.91 4.64 5.50
CA ALA A 100 2.34 5.48 6.59
C ALA A 100 1.46 5.24 7.81
N TRP A 101 2.06 5.34 9.00
CA TRP A 101 1.38 5.22 10.28
C TRP A 101 1.53 6.49 11.08
N SER A 102 0.46 6.91 11.75
CA SER A 102 0.52 7.98 12.73
C SER A 102 1.07 7.46 14.07
N SER A 103 1.43 8.38 14.95
CA SER A 103 1.58 8.08 16.37
C SER A 103 0.24 7.63 16.96
N PRO A 104 0.23 6.78 17.99
CA PRO A 104 -1.00 6.38 18.66
C PRO A 104 -1.55 7.51 19.53
N ILE A 105 -2.88 7.56 19.63
CA ILE A 105 -3.63 8.36 20.59
C ILE A 105 -4.15 7.41 21.65
N TRP A 106 -3.77 7.63 22.90
CA TRP A 106 -4.13 6.76 24.02
C TRP A 106 -5.37 7.29 24.74
N TYR A 107 -6.28 6.40 25.03
CA TYR A 107 -7.40 6.64 25.93
C TYR A 107 -7.24 5.80 27.20
N THR A 108 -7.24 6.47 28.32
CA THR A 108 -7.19 5.83 29.64
C THR A 108 -8.44 6.22 30.43
N PRO A 109 -9.26 5.27 30.86
CA PRO A 109 -10.43 5.58 31.68
C PRO A 109 -10.03 6.26 32.98
N ASN A 110 -10.78 7.25 33.39
CA ASN A 110 -10.72 7.76 34.76
C ASN A 110 -11.53 6.82 35.65
N LEU A 111 -10.83 6.00 36.37
CA LEU A 111 -11.43 5.07 37.32
C LEU A 111 -11.59 5.73 38.72
#